data_9431259340299baa21c790d3591f7bd2
#
_entry.id   9431259340299baa21c790d3591f7bd2
#
_cell.length_a   1.000
_cell.length_b   1.000
_cell.length_c   1.000
_cell.angle_alpha   90.00
_cell.angle_beta   90.00
_cell.angle_gamma   90.00
#
_symmetry.space_group_name_H-M   'P 1'
#
loop_
_entity.id
_entity.type
_entity.pdbx_description
1 polymer ?
#
loop_
_entity_poly.entity_id
_entity_poly.type
_entity_poly.pdbx_seq_one_letter_code
_entity_poly.pdbx_strand_id
1 'polypeptide(L)'
;LTGLHRTDTEIENRQSIHEKVYGLELDYTSDQRSKFGVIAAANNFSIPVLRSNQPYNYFEFTGKENVNLSVYGNTQWQRFQLFGEMALSKSGGLGSLGGFTSRLSKRIDLSMVVRNYDRNFHSIRGSSFAEGSRNINESGIYWGIKYKLNSQFNLTAYYDSFRFPWLRFRINKPSTGSDYLVRLNLAPNRLVKSYFQLRGKRKAENRTITETNQTEVRLGRSMQYLLNTRYSLSSALSGQTRAQYSSYDIGGENTFGYAMMQDIIYTTPKLSISSRMALFDTEGQQNRQYAYERDVLYAFSIPGYSGQGIRNYLLFSYRMTPHIDIWARIARTTFYDRNEIGTGLETIIGNKRTDVKFQIRYKMR
;
A
#
# COMPACT_ATOMS: atom_id res chain seq x y z
N LEU A 1 -11.26 16.67 -10.13
CA LEU A 1 -12.52 15.90 -10.05
C LEU A 1 -12.35 14.82 -9.00
N THR A 2 -13.27 14.74 -8.06
CA THR A 2 -13.23 13.76 -6.95
C THR A 2 -13.93 12.44 -7.31
N GLY A 3 -14.80 12.45 -8.32
CA GLY A 3 -15.69 11.34 -8.65
C GLY A 3 -16.81 11.14 -7.62
N LEU A 4 -16.95 12.02 -6.65
CA LEU A 4 -18.01 12.06 -5.67
C LEU A 4 -19.16 12.96 -6.16
N HIS A 5 -20.37 12.74 -5.66
CA HIS A 5 -21.60 13.46 -6.08
C HIS A 5 -22.41 13.82 -4.83
N ARG A 6 -21.81 14.56 -3.88
CA ARG A 6 -22.38 14.90 -2.57
C ARG A 6 -22.80 16.37 -2.44
N THR A 7 -22.20 17.25 -3.25
CA THR A 7 -22.49 18.69 -3.28
C THR A 7 -22.90 19.10 -4.67
N ASP A 8 -23.57 20.26 -4.82
CA ASP A 8 -23.98 20.80 -6.12
C ASP A 8 -22.80 20.91 -7.07
N THR A 9 -21.64 21.41 -6.65
CA THR A 9 -20.43 21.48 -7.46
C THR A 9 -19.90 20.10 -7.88
N GLU A 10 -19.98 19.08 -7.03
CA GLU A 10 -19.60 17.72 -7.37
C GLU A 10 -20.58 17.09 -8.39
N ILE A 11 -21.87 17.43 -8.29
CA ILE A 11 -22.93 17.00 -9.22
C ILE A 11 -22.77 17.69 -10.57
N GLU A 12 -22.50 18.98 -10.62
CA GLU A 12 -22.22 19.75 -11.84
C GLU A 12 -21.00 19.20 -12.59
N ASN A 13 -19.99 18.75 -11.87
CA ASN A 13 -18.78 18.13 -12.43
C ASN A 13 -18.96 16.66 -12.87
N ARG A 14 -20.17 16.10 -12.73
CA ARG A 14 -20.45 14.74 -13.18
C ARG A 14 -20.33 14.63 -14.69
N GLN A 15 -19.60 13.59 -15.15
CA GLN A 15 -19.40 13.32 -16.58
C GLN A 15 -18.76 14.47 -17.39
N SER A 16 -18.08 15.41 -16.72
CA SER A 16 -17.42 16.57 -17.36
C SER A 16 -16.20 16.20 -18.18
N ILE A 17 -15.59 15.03 -17.92
CA ILE A 17 -14.42 14.52 -18.68
C ILE A 17 -14.72 13.13 -19.22
N HIS A 18 -14.46 12.95 -20.50
CA HIS A 18 -14.41 11.64 -21.15
C HIS A 18 -12.97 11.28 -21.46
N GLU A 19 -12.57 10.07 -21.10
CA GLU A 19 -11.27 9.50 -21.44
C GLU A 19 -11.48 8.34 -22.40
N LYS A 20 -10.69 8.33 -23.51
CA LYS A 20 -10.56 7.19 -24.42
C LYS A 20 -9.19 6.58 -24.23
N VAL A 21 -9.13 5.28 -24.06
CA VAL A 21 -7.89 4.53 -23.90
C VAL A 21 -7.81 3.48 -24.99
N TYR A 22 -6.68 3.45 -25.68
CA TYR A 22 -6.37 2.46 -26.69
C TYR A 22 -5.09 1.75 -26.27
N GLY A 23 -5.02 0.44 -26.51
CA GLY A 23 -3.85 -0.36 -26.19
C GLY A 23 -3.66 -1.48 -27.19
N LEU A 24 -2.40 -1.76 -27.52
CA LEU A 24 -1.97 -2.90 -28.30
C LEU A 24 -0.76 -3.51 -27.61
N GLU A 25 -0.79 -4.82 -27.44
CA GLU A 25 0.34 -5.61 -26.98
C GLU A 25 0.62 -6.72 -28.00
N LEU A 26 1.88 -6.85 -28.37
CA LEU A 26 2.39 -7.95 -29.18
C LEU A 26 3.52 -8.60 -28.40
N ASP A 27 3.41 -9.91 -28.18
CA ASP A 27 4.43 -10.67 -27.47
C ASP A 27 4.86 -11.92 -28.24
N TYR A 28 6.10 -12.29 -28.02
CA TYR A 28 6.72 -13.51 -28.50
C TYR A 28 7.23 -14.33 -27.34
N THR A 29 6.83 -15.59 -27.26
CA THR A 29 7.30 -16.53 -26.24
C THR A 29 8.15 -17.60 -26.92
N SER A 30 9.42 -17.68 -26.51
CA SER A 30 10.36 -18.72 -26.96
C SER A 30 10.56 -19.76 -25.86
N ASP A 31 10.45 -21.03 -26.23
CA ASP A 31 10.81 -22.21 -25.40
C ASP A 31 10.18 -22.21 -23.99
N GLN A 32 9.04 -21.56 -23.78
CA GLN A 32 8.35 -21.38 -22.49
C GLN A 32 9.22 -20.73 -21.38
N ARG A 33 10.44 -20.26 -21.74
CA ARG A 33 11.40 -19.68 -20.79
C ARG A 33 11.61 -18.20 -20.98
N SER A 34 11.36 -17.72 -22.16
CA SER A 34 11.59 -16.32 -22.53
C SER A 34 10.37 -15.71 -23.17
N LYS A 35 9.96 -14.55 -22.71
CA LYS A 35 8.89 -13.73 -23.28
C LYS A 35 9.45 -12.35 -23.54
N PHE A 36 9.22 -11.83 -24.76
CA PHE A 36 9.57 -10.47 -25.18
C PHE A 36 8.34 -9.85 -25.81
N GLY A 37 8.13 -8.56 -25.58
CA GLY A 37 6.96 -7.92 -26.16
C GLY A 37 7.14 -6.43 -26.33
N VAL A 38 6.21 -5.87 -27.08
CA VAL A 38 6.06 -4.43 -27.28
C VAL A 38 4.64 -4.03 -26.91
N ILE A 39 4.51 -2.87 -26.27
CA ILE A 39 3.21 -2.31 -25.89
C ILE A 39 3.12 -0.91 -26.46
N ALA A 40 1.97 -0.59 -27.07
CA ALA A 40 1.58 0.77 -27.42
C ALA A 40 0.29 1.11 -26.65
N ALA A 41 0.27 2.23 -25.94
CA ALA A 41 -0.89 2.70 -25.22
C ALA A 41 -1.12 4.20 -25.48
N ALA A 42 -2.37 4.58 -25.69
CA ALA A 42 -2.75 5.97 -25.93
C ALA A 42 -3.92 6.35 -25.04
N ASN A 43 -3.83 7.53 -24.42
CA ASN A 43 -4.91 8.17 -23.68
C ASN A 43 -5.32 9.45 -24.37
N ASN A 44 -6.63 9.68 -24.52
CA ASN A 44 -7.18 10.90 -25.07
C ASN A 44 -8.31 11.42 -24.17
N PHE A 45 -8.23 12.67 -23.77
CA PHE A 45 -9.20 13.35 -22.90
C PHE A 45 -10.04 14.35 -23.72
N SER A 46 -11.33 14.43 -23.45
CA SER A 46 -12.25 15.38 -24.11
C SER A 46 -11.87 16.85 -23.86
N ILE A 47 -11.33 17.14 -22.67
CA ILE A 47 -10.79 18.45 -22.30
C ILE A 47 -9.34 18.30 -21.84
N PRO A 48 -8.49 19.36 -21.95
CA PRO A 48 -7.11 19.26 -21.52
C PRO A 48 -7.01 19.09 -20.00
N VAL A 49 -6.17 18.15 -19.56
CA VAL A 49 -5.75 18.06 -18.18
C VAL A 49 -4.83 19.25 -17.90
N LEU A 50 -5.23 20.07 -16.92
CA LEU A 50 -4.44 21.20 -16.45
C LEU A 50 -3.89 20.90 -15.06
N ARG A 51 -2.69 21.42 -14.80
CA ARG A 51 -2.06 21.37 -13.47
C ARG A 51 -1.97 22.77 -12.89
N SER A 52 -2.05 22.86 -11.58
CA SER A 52 -1.79 24.14 -10.91
C SER A 52 -0.38 24.62 -11.20
N ASN A 53 -0.19 25.94 -11.35
CA ASN A 53 1.11 26.54 -11.60
C ASN A 53 1.98 26.51 -10.32
N GLN A 54 2.44 25.32 -9.98
CA GLN A 54 3.33 25.06 -8.86
C GLN A 54 4.63 24.45 -9.37
N PRO A 55 5.80 24.84 -8.84
CA PRO A 55 7.09 24.35 -9.32
C PRO A 55 7.23 22.83 -9.37
N TYR A 56 6.61 22.10 -8.44
CA TYR A 56 6.64 20.63 -8.43
C TYR A 56 5.81 19.99 -9.56
N ASN A 57 4.87 20.75 -10.20
CA ASN A 57 4.06 20.29 -11.32
C ASN A 57 4.70 20.57 -12.69
N TYR A 58 5.85 21.25 -12.72
CA TYR A 58 6.47 21.72 -13.99
C TYR A 58 6.65 20.62 -15.05
N PHE A 59 6.98 19.42 -14.63
CA PHE A 59 7.17 18.27 -15.51
C PHE A 59 5.97 17.32 -15.54
N GLU A 60 4.86 17.65 -14.89
CA GLU A 60 3.66 16.83 -14.88
C GLU A 60 2.94 16.83 -16.22
N PHE A 61 2.22 15.76 -16.51
CA PHE A 61 1.39 15.68 -17.71
C PHE A 61 0.37 16.82 -17.76
N THR A 62 0.34 17.53 -18.89
CA THR A 62 -0.67 18.53 -19.27
C THR A 62 -1.12 18.28 -20.71
N GLY A 63 -2.39 18.63 -21.02
CA GLY A 63 -2.93 18.46 -22.37
C GLY A 63 -3.98 17.37 -22.50
N LYS A 64 -4.30 17.02 -23.75
CA LYS A 64 -5.39 16.07 -24.07
C LYS A 64 -4.90 14.65 -24.34
N GLU A 65 -3.64 14.49 -24.77
CA GLU A 65 -3.17 13.23 -25.32
C GLU A 65 -1.84 12.81 -24.73
N ASN A 66 -1.74 11.54 -24.40
CA ASN A 66 -0.48 10.89 -24.08
C ASN A 66 -0.37 9.56 -24.84
N VAL A 67 0.82 9.26 -25.31
CA VAL A 67 1.16 8.00 -25.96
C VAL A 67 2.37 7.42 -25.24
N ASN A 68 2.33 6.12 -24.96
CA ASN A 68 3.44 5.36 -24.44
C ASN A 68 3.76 4.21 -25.41
N LEU A 69 5.04 4.03 -25.68
CA LEU A 69 5.58 2.86 -26.35
C LEU A 69 6.54 2.18 -25.41
N SER A 70 6.42 0.87 -25.22
CA SER A 70 7.35 0.11 -24.40
C SER A 70 7.81 -1.16 -25.06
N VAL A 71 9.03 -1.58 -24.68
CA VAL A 71 9.56 -2.92 -24.93
C VAL A 71 9.83 -3.58 -23.60
N TYR A 72 9.45 -4.84 -23.47
CA TYR A 72 9.68 -5.59 -22.25
C TYR A 72 10.16 -7.00 -22.54
N GLY A 73 10.77 -7.60 -21.55
CA GLY A 73 11.17 -8.99 -21.63
C GLY A 73 11.37 -9.64 -20.28
N ASN A 74 11.18 -10.94 -20.26
CA ASN A 74 11.60 -11.78 -19.16
C ASN A 74 12.21 -13.07 -19.71
N THR A 75 13.23 -13.59 -19.02
CA THR A 75 13.89 -14.84 -19.44
C THR A 75 14.47 -15.56 -18.24
N GLN A 76 14.44 -16.89 -18.32
CA GLN A 76 15.11 -17.77 -17.39
C GLN A 76 16.54 -18.07 -17.89
N TRP A 77 17.54 -17.57 -17.18
CA TRP A 77 18.95 -17.89 -17.43
C TRP A 77 19.54 -18.63 -16.23
N GLN A 78 19.76 -19.91 -16.39
CA GLN A 78 20.19 -20.79 -15.28
C GLN A 78 19.27 -20.66 -14.05
N ARG A 79 19.80 -20.09 -12.95
CA ARG A 79 19.08 -19.86 -11.69
C ARG A 79 18.46 -18.47 -11.58
N PHE A 80 18.67 -17.64 -12.60
CA PHE A 80 18.19 -16.26 -12.62
C PHE A 80 16.95 -16.15 -13.50
N GLN A 81 15.88 -15.58 -12.95
CA GLN A 81 14.77 -15.04 -13.71
C GLN A 81 15.05 -13.55 -13.93
N LEU A 82 15.45 -13.20 -15.15
CA LEU A 82 15.72 -11.82 -15.55
C LEU A 82 14.43 -11.20 -16.09
N PHE A 83 14.22 -9.92 -15.83
CA PHE A 83 13.09 -9.17 -16.37
C PHE A 83 13.45 -7.69 -16.55
N GLY A 84 12.77 -7.04 -17.48
CA GLY A 84 12.92 -5.60 -17.69
C GLY A 84 11.89 -5.02 -18.65
N GLU A 85 11.71 -3.72 -18.54
CA GLU A 85 10.86 -2.92 -19.41
C GLU A 85 11.48 -1.53 -19.59
N MET A 86 11.41 -1.01 -20.81
CA MET A 86 11.74 0.37 -21.13
C MET A 86 10.57 0.99 -21.89
N ALA A 87 10.11 2.14 -21.46
CA ALA A 87 8.97 2.83 -22.00
C ALA A 87 9.29 4.29 -22.32
N LEU A 88 8.86 4.77 -23.48
CA LEU A 88 8.97 6.16 -23.91
C LEU A 88 7.58 6.79 -23.93
N SER A 89 7.43 7.97 -23.35
CA SER A 89 6.20 8.75 -23.42
C SER A 89 6.25 9.83 -24.52
N LYS A 90 5.08 10.32 -24.98
CA LYS A 90 4.95 11.40 -25.98
C LYS A 90 5.78 12.65 -25.63
N SER A 91 6.01 12.91 -24.37
CA SER A 91 6.85 14.01 -23.84
C SER A 91 8.36 13.82 -24.07
N GLY A 92 8.80 12.69 -24.62
CA GLY A 92 10.21 12.31 -24.73
C GLY A 92 10.83 11.77 -23.44
N GLY A 93 10.05 11.66 -22.34
CA GLY A 93 10.52 11.06 -21.09
C GLY A 93 10.63 9.55 -21.18
N LEU A 94 11.71 9.00 -20.61
CA LEU A 94 11.99 7.57 -20.53
C LEU A 94 11.69 7.02 -19.15
N GLY A 95 10.98 5.89 -19.10
CA GLY A 95 10.83 5.06 -17.91
C GLY A 95 11.51 3.71 -18.11
N SER A 96 12.29 3.26 -17.17
CA SER A 96 12.93 1.94 -17.22
C SER A 96 12.91 1.25 -15.87
N LEU A 97 12.72 -0.07 -15.93
CA LEU A 97 12.80 -0.95 -14.80
C LEU A 97 13.42 -2.26 -15.26
N GLY A 98 14.33 -2.81 -14.47
CA GLY A 98 14.91 -4.11 -14.75
C GLY A 98 15.42 -4.76 -13.48
N GLY A 99 15.56 -6.08 -13.51
CA GLY A 99 16.01 -6.79 -12.34
C GLY A 99 16.10 -8.29 -12.53
N PHE A 100 16.33 -8.94 -11.42
CA PHE A 100 16.32 -10.41 -11.38
C PHE A 100 15.78 -10.93 -10.06
N THR A 101 15.31 -12.18 -10.12
CA THR A 101 15.14 -13.04 -8.94
C THR A 101 15.97 -14.30 -9.14
N SER A 102 16.54 -14.84 -8.08
CA SER A 102 17.37 -16.04 -8.15
C SER A 102 17.22 -16.91 -6.91
N ARG A 103 17.13 -18.21 -7.12
CA ARG A 103 17.32 -19.20 -6.06
C ARG A 103 18.79 -19.65 -6.07
N LEU A 104 19.65 -18.93 -5.34
CA LEU A 104 21.09 -19.23 -5.26
C LEU A 104 21.35 -20.61 -4.65
N SER A 105 20.52 -21.01 -3.67
CA SER A 105 20.60 -22.32 -3.02
C SER A 105 19.22 -22.77 -2.53
N LYS A 106 19.12 -23.97 -1.95
CA LYS A 106 17.88 -24.44 -1.27
C LYS A 106 17.45 -23.54 -0.11
N ARG A 107 18.35 -22.68 0.38
CA ARG A 107 18.12 -21.81 1.56
C ARG A 107 18.08 -20.33 1.24
N ILE A 108 18.61 -19.88 0.09
CA ILE A 108 18.80 -18.48 -0.22
C ILE A 108 18.10 -18.13 -1.52
N ASP A 109 17.08 -17.26 -1.42
CA ASP A 109 16.47 -16.58 -2.56
C ASP A 109 16.95 -15.11 -2.53
N LEU A 110 17.34 -14.55 -3.69
CA LEU A 110 17.83 -13.19 -3.85
C LEU A 110 17.01 -12.47 -4.91
N SER A 111 16.79 -11.18 -4.75
CA SER A 111 16.15 -10.31 -5.75
C SER A 111 16.84 -8.97 -5.84
N MET A 112 16.86 -8.38 -7.03
CA MET A 112 17.34 -7.03 -7.27
C MET A 112 16.44 -6.37 -8.30
N VAL A 113 16.12 -5.08 -8.09
CA VAL A 113 15.40 -4.25 -9.04
C VAL A 113 16.09 -2.91 -9.14
N VAL A 114 16.34 -2.45 -10.35
CA VAL A 114 16.81 -1.09 -10.65
C VAL A 114 15.72 -0.39 -11.42
N ARG A 115 15.44 0.86 -11.08
CA ARG A 115 14.42 1.68 -11.76
C ARG A 115 14.91 3.09 -12.01
N ASN A 116 14.47 3.65 -13.14
CA ASN A 116 14.68 5.05 -13.47
C ASN A 116 13.48 5.58 -14.25
N TYR A 117 12.85 6.61 -13.73
CA TYR A 117 11.73 7.30 -14.34
C TYR A 117 12.08 8.78 -14.47
N ASP A 118 12.20 9.26 -15.70
CA ASP A 118 12.48 10.66 -15.96
C ASP A 118 11.41 11.57 -15.37
N ARG A 119 11.79 12.80 -15.04
CA ARG A 119 10.87 13.80 -14.47
C ARG A 119 9.72 14.19 -15.42
N ASN A 120 9.85 13.96 -16.70
CA ASN A 120 8.84 14.15 -17.73
C ASN A 120 8.32 12.84 -18.33
N PHE A 121 8.58 11.70 -17.73
CA PHE A 121 7.98 10.43 -18.12
C PHE A 121 6.52 10.39 -17.70
N HIS A 122 5.60 10.31 -18.67
CA HIS A 122 4.16 10.31 -18.41
C HIS A 122 3.56 8.95 -18.72
N SER A 123 3.20 8.19 -17.70
CA SER A 123 2.44 6.94 -17.83
C SER A 123 1.18 7.04 -16.95
N ILE A 124 0.06 7.44 -17.60
CA ILE A 124 -1.20 7.77 -16.87
C ILE A 124 -1.81 6.54 -16.21
N ARG A 125 -1.71 5.39 -16.86
CA ARG A 125 -2.28 4.12 -16.40
C ARG A 125 -1.22 3.13 -15.90
N GLY A 126 0.06 3.45 -16.09
CA GLY A 126 1.15 2.58 -15.65
C GLY A 126 1.27 2.56 -14.14
N SER A 127 1.53 1.36 -13.61
CA SER A 127 1.83 1.13 -12.20
C SER A 127 3.03 0.21 -12.12
N SER A 128 4.23 0.78 -12.01
CA SER A 128 5.47 0.03 -11.87
C SER A 128 6.04 0.16 -10.46
N PHE A 129 7.04 -0.64 -10.15
CA PHE A 129 7.70 -0.62 -8.85
C PHE A 129 8.35 0.74 -8.59
N ALA A 130 7.83 1.51 -7.63
CA ALA A 130 8.27 2.84 -7.27
C ALA A 130 8.03 3.10 -5.77
N GLU A 131 8.80 4.05 -5.20
CA GLU A 131 8.52 4.61 -3.87
C GLU A 131 7.40 5.66 -3.94
N GLY A 132 7.34 6.42 -5.04
CA GLY A 132 6.25 7.34 -5.33
C GLY A 132 4.95 6.60 -5.66
N SER A 133 3.82 7.31 -5.57
CA SER A 133 2.51 6.79 -6.01
C SER A 133 2.38 6.67 -7.54
N ARG A 134 3.33 7.25 -8.26
CA ARG A 134 3.42 7.26 -9.71
C ARG A 134 4.87 7.02 -10.17
N ASN A 135 5.03 6.41 -11.30
CA ASN A 135 6.32 6.10 -11.92
C ASN A 135 6.87 7.30 -12.73
N ILE A 136 7.18 8.38 -12.03
CA ILE A 136 7.72 9.64 -12.59
C ILE A 136 8.73 10.23 -11.62
N ASN A 137 9.79 10.89 -12.15
CA ASN A 137 10.75 11.65 -11.34
C ASN A 137 11.37 10.82 -10.23
N GLU A 138 11.75 9.58 -10.49
CA GLU A 138 12.30 8.69 -9.48
C GLU A 138 13.37 7.78 -10.08
N SER A 139 14.47 7.59 -9.36
CA SER A 139 15.39 6.48 -9.61
C SER A 139 15.72 5.77 -8.31
N GLY A 140 15.96 4.46 -8.37
CA GLY A 140 16.22 3.67 -7.19
C GLY A 140 16.73 2.27 -7.47
N ILE A 141 17.25 1.66 -6.41
CA ILE A 141 17.72 0.29 -6.41
C ILE A 141 17.18 -0.43 -5.16
N TYR A 142 16.59 -1.57 -5.42
CA TYR A 142 16.03 -2.46 -4.40
C TYR A 142 16.82 -3.76 -4.36
N TRP A 143 17.11 -4.22 -3.15
CA TRP A 143 17.70 -5.53 -2.85
C TRP A 143 16.81 -6.28 -1.90
N GLY A 144 16.54 -7.54 -2.21
CA GLY A 144 15.76 -8.42 -1.35
C GLY A 144 16.45 -9.76 -1.15
N ILE A 145 16.40 -10.27 0.08
CA ILE A 145 16.92 -11.58 0.43
C ILE A 145 15.90 -12.34 1.28
N LYS A 146 15.79 -13.63 1.01
CA LYS A 146 15.09 -14.57 1.87
C LYS A 146 16.04 -15.71 2.22
N TYR A 147 16.22 -15.92 3.52
CA TYR A 147 17.08 -16.97 4.05
C TYR A 147 16.27 -17.96 4.88
N LYS A 148 16.27 -19.23 4.48
CA LYS A 148 15.63 -20.33 5.20
C LYS A 148 16.66 -20.99 6.10
N LEU A 149 16.61 -20.66 7.42
CA LEU A 149 17.48 -21.31 8.40
C LEU A 149 17.17 -22.82 8.47
N ASN A 150 15.88 -23.13 8.65
CA ASN A 150 15.33 -24.49 8.68
C ASN A 150 13.84 -24.46 8.30
N SER A 151 13.09 -25.53 8.56
CA SER A 151 11.64 -25.63 8.28
C SER A 151 10.78 -24.72 9.16
N GLN A 152 11.28 -24.31 10.33
CA GLN A 152 10.55 -23.51 11.31
C GLN A 152 10.91 -22.02 11.27
N PHE A 153 12.09 -21.66 10.76
CA PHE A 153 12.64 -20.31 10.81
C PHE A 153 13.03 -19.83 9.41
N ASN A 154 12.52 -18.68 9.01
CA ASN A 154 13.01 -17.97 7.82
C ASN A 154 13.12 -16.47 8.09
N LEU A 155 14.18 -15.89 7.54
CA LEU A 155 14.45 -14.46 7.54
C LEU A 155 14.15 -13.91 6.16
N THR A 156 13.45 -12.78 6.10
CA THR A 156 13.25 -12.00 4.87
C THR A 156 13.69 -10.58 5.16
N ALA A 157 14.52 -10.02 4.29
CA ALA A 157 14.93 -8.63 4.42
C ALA A 157 14.96 -7.95 3.05
N TYR A 158 14.73 -6.64 3.03
CA TYR A 158 14.99 -5.80 1.87
C TYR A 158 15.60 -4.47 2.27
N TYR A 159 16.26 -3.86 1.30
CA TYR A 159 16.73 -2.48 1.35
C TYR A 159 16.42 -1.81 0.01
N ASP A 160 15.72 -0.69 0.02
CA ASP A 160 15.41 0.14 -1.13
C ASP A 160 16.01 1.53 -0.93
N SER A 161 16.85 1.96 -1.87
CA SER A 161 17.43 3.30 -1.90
C SER A 161 16.88 4.03 -3.13
N PHE A 162 16.38 5.24 -2.94
CA PHE A 162 15.74 6.01 -3.99
C PHE A 162 16.08 7.49 -3.93
N ARG A 163 15.95 8.15 -5.07
CA ARG A 163 16.09 9.60 -5.20
C ARG A 163 15.02 10.17 -6.11
N PHE A 164 14.68 11.42 -5.87
CA PHE A 164 13.78 12.23 -6.66
C PHE A 164 14.57 13.43 -7.20
N PRO A 165 14.93 13.44 -8.49
CA PRO A 165 15.75 14.50 -9.10
C PRO A 165 15.06 15.87 -9.13
N TRP A 166 13.74 15.92 -9.06
CA TRP A 166 12.92 17.13 -9.03
C TRP A 166 12.07 17.23 -7.79
N LEU A 167 11.43 18.39 -7.59
CA LEU A 167 10.49 18.68 -6.51
C LEU A 167 9.29 17.72 -6.53
N ARG A 168 8.64 17.57 -5.38
CA ARG A 168 7.39 16.82 -5.22
C ARG A 168 6.39 17.61 -4.41
N PHE A 169 5.14 17.22 -4.46
CA PHE A 169 4.13 17.79 -3.57
C PHE A 169 4.62 17.78 -2.12
N ARG A 170 4.65 18.94 -1.48
CA ARG A 170 5.17 19.17 -0.13
C ARG A 170 6.67 18.86 0.06
N ILE A 171 7.48 18.94 -0.99
CA ILE A 171 8.94 18.79 -0.88
C ILE A 171 9.61 19.72 -1.88
N ASN A 172 10.13 20.83 -1.38
CA ASN A 172 10.61 21.97 -2.17
C ASN A 172 12.06 21.83 -2.64
N LYS A 173 12.68 20.65 -2.54
CA LYS A 173 14.04 20.36 -3.03
C LYS A 173 14.10 18.95 -3.63
N PRO A 174 15.03 18.68 -4.56
CA PRO A 174 15.42 17.31 -4.89
C PRO A 174 15.77 16.54 -3.62
N SER A 175 15.44 15.27 -3.58
CA SER A 175 15.56 14.51 -2.32
C SER A 175 15.94 13.06 -2.53
N THR A 176 16.52 12.46 -1.50
CA THR A 176 16.85 11.04 -1.42
C THR A 176 16.13 10.41 -0.24
N GLY A 177 16.03 9.10 -0.27
CA GLY A 177 15.48 8.35 0.84
C GLY A 177 15.85 6.88 0.80
N SER A 178 15.44 6.16 1.83
CA SER A 178 15.59 4.71 1.90
C SER A 178 14.45 4.08 2.69
N ASP A 179 14.13 2.84 2.36
CA ASP A 179 13.18 1.98 3.06
C ASP A 179 13.82 0.61 3.26
N TYR A 180 13.78 0.06 4.46
CA TYR A 180 14.26 -1.27 4.72
C TYR A 180 13.33 -2.03 5.67
N LEU A 181 13.31 -3.34 5.51
CA LEU A 181 12.52 -4.22 6.35
C LEU A 181 13.32 -5.50 6.63
N VAL A 182 13.23 -5.94 7.88
CA VAL A 182 13.69 -7.25 8.31
C VAL A 182 12.52 -7.96 8.99
N ARG A 183 12.21 -9.17 8.54
CA ARG A 183 11.16 -10.01 9.14
C ARG A 183 11.70 -11.40 9.42
N LEU A 184 11.55 -11.80 10.68
CA LEU A 184 11.80 -13.16 11.15
C LEU A 184 10.47 -13.88 11.31
N ASN A 185 10.25 -14.94 10.53
CA ASN A 185 9.08 -15.80 10.63
C ASN A 185 9.44 -17.06 11.43
N LEU A 186 8.56 -17.42 12.36
CA LEU A 186 8.69 -18.51 13.29
C LEU A 186 7.45 -19.40 13.19
N ALA A 187 7.64 -20.68 12.88
CA ALA A 187 6.57 -21.69 12.86
C ALA A 187 7.05 -22.94 13.61
N PRO A 188 7.14 -22.88 14.97
CA PRO A 188 7.68 -23.97 15.77
C PRO A 188 6.89 -25.25 15.62
N ASN A 189 5.59 -25.14 15.31
CA ASN A 189 4.71 -26.25 14.99
C ASN A 189 3.59 -25.80 14.03
N ARG A 190 2.66 -26.72 13.72
CA ARG A 190 1.52 -26.41 12.81
C ARG A 190 0.47 -25.49 13.45
N LEU A 191 0.41 -25.43 14.78
CA LEU A 191 -0.60 -24.69 15.52
C LEU A 191 -0.21 -23.22 15.77
N VAL A 192 1.10 -22.92 15.81
CA VAL A 192 1.61 -21.58 16.10
C VAL A 192 2.44 -21.06 14.97
N LYS A 193 2.11 -19.87 14.48
CA LYS A 193 2.86 -19.12 13.47
C LYS A 193 3.02 -17.69 13.94
N SER A 194 4.26 -17.27 14.10
CA SER A 194 4.60 -15.93 14.57
C SER A 194 5.53 -15.25 13.57
N TYR A 195 5.52 -13.92 13.55
CA TYR A 195 6.61 -13.16 12.95
C TYR A 195 6.89 -11.90 13.75
N PHE A 196 8.16 -11.56 13.79
CA PHE A 196 8.63 -10.25 14.23
C PHE A 196 9.14 -9.48 13.02
N GLN A 197 8.75 -8.22 12.89
CA GLN A 197 9.14 -7.35 11.78
C GLN A 197 9.64 -6.02 12.31
N LEU A 198 10.74 -5.57 11.75
CA LEU A 198 11.29 -4.24 11.88
C LEU A 198 11.28 -3.57 10.52
N ARG A 199 10.78 -2.36 10.42
CA ARG A 199 10.86 -1.53 9.21
C ARG A 199 11.35 -0.14 9.57
N GLY A 200 12.33 0.34 8.82
CA GLY A 200 12.81 1.71 8.94
C GLY A 200 12.69 2.43 7.61
N LYS A 201 12.26 3.69 7.66
CA LYS A 201 12.13 4.52 6.47
C LYS A 201 12.70 5.90 6.73
N ARG A 202 13.44 6.42 5.74
CA ARG A 202 13.96 7.78 5.73
C ARG A 202 13.45 8.47 4.48
N LYS A 203 12.78 9.63 4.65
CA LYS A 203 12.19 10.36 3.54
C LYS A 203 12.19 11.85 3.84
N ALA A 204 12.52 12.67 2.85
CA ALA A 204 12.47 14.11 2.99
C ALA A 204 11.03 14.60 3.12
N GLU A 205 10.80 15.58 3.98
CA GLU A 205 9.53 16.25 4.21
C GLU A 205 9.77 17.77 4.42
N ASN A 206 8.83 18.60 3.99
CA ASN A 206 8.83 20.01 4.33
C ASN A 206 8.41 20.20 5.78
N ARG A 207 9.17 21.03 6.53
CA ARG A 207 8.80 21.46 7.85
C ARG A 207 8.84 22.98 7.93
N THR A 208 7.77 23.59 8.41
CA THR A 208 7.73 25.01 8.71
C THR A 208 8.34 25.24 10.08
N ILE A 209 9.36 26.08 10.15
CA ILE A 209 9.98 26.51 11.39
C ILE A 209 9.07 27.60 11.98
N THR A 210 8.52 27.36 13.16
CA THR A 210 7.54 28.23 13.80
C THR A 210 8.09 29.63 14.05
N GLU A 211 9.37 29.75 14.39
CA GLU A 211 10.03 31.01 14.74
C GLU A 211 10.24 31.93 13.54
N THR A 212 10.51 31.41 12.36
CA THR A 212 10.84 32.18 11.15
C THR A 212 9.76 32.10 10.07
N ASN A 213 8.75 31.29 10.26
CA ASN A 213 7.74 30.91 9.25
C ASN A 213 8.34 30.42 7.91
N GLN A 214 9.59 29.98 7.93
CA GLN A 214 10.29 29.46 6.76
C GLN A 214 10.09 27.96 6.66
N THR A 215 9.91 27.49 5.42
CA THR A 215 9.80 26.05 5.14
C THR A 215 11.14 25.47 4.75
N GLU A 216 11.64 24.53 5.55
CA GLU A 216 12.84 23.77 5.28
C GLU A 216 12.51 22.32 4.91
N VAL A 217 13.34 21.73 4.05
CA VAL A 217 13.29 20.29 3.78
C VAL A 217 14.18 19.56 4.79
N ARG A 218 13.57 18.76 5.64
CA ARG A 218 14.24 17.93 6.64
C ARG A 218 14.03 16.45 6.35
N LEU A 219 14.89 15.61 6.89
CA LEU A 219 14.81 14.16 6.76
C LEU A 219 13.98 13.58 7.91
N GLY A 220 12.74 13.18 7.60
CA GLY A 220 11.92 12.38 8.51
C GLY A 220 12.41 10.93 8.58
N ARG A 221 12.44 10.37 9.79
CA ARG A 221 12.84 8.98 10.07
C ARG A 221 11.73 8.27 10.79
N SER A 222 11.21 7.19 10.22
CA SER A 222 10.25 6.33 10.90
C SER A 222 10.83 4.96 11.18
N MET A 223 10.51 4.41 12.35
CA MET A 223 10.79 3.04 12.74
C MET A 223 9.49 2.38 13.15
N GLN A 224 9.29 1.15 12.71
CA GLN A 224 8.09 0.36 13.01
C GLN A 224 8.50 -1.04 13.45
N TYR A 225 7.93 -1.47 14.57
CA TYR A 225 8.10 -2.80 15.14
C TYR A 225 6.75 -3.49 15.17
N LEU A 226 6.71 -4.74 14.77
CA LEU A 226 5.48 -5.50 14.71
C LEU A 226 5.74 -6.94 15.13
N LEU A 227 5.02 -7.39 16.13
CA LEU A 227 4.91 -8.79 16.53
C LEU A 227 3.51 -9.28 16.19
N ASN A 228 3.43 -10.41 15.51
CA ASN A 228 2.16 -11.02 15.18
C ASN A 228 2.24 -12.53 15.41
N THR A 229 1.35 -13.06 16.22
CA THR A 229 1.26 -14.48 16.50
C THR A 229 -0.15 -14.98 16.23
N ARG A 230 -0.26 -15.99 15.37
CA ARG A 230 -1.48 -16.76 15.11
C ARG A 230 -1.35 -18.11 15.77
N TYR A 231 -2.42 -18.55 16.42
CA TYR A 231 -2.45 -19.83 17.11
C TYR A 231 -3.81 -20.50 16.98
N SER A 232 -3.79 -21.82 16.86
CA SER A 232 -5.00 -22.65 16.87
C SER A 232 -5.12 -23.33 18.23
N LEU A 233 -6.24 -23.10 18.92
CA LEU A 233 -6.55 -23.69 20.21
C LEU A 233 -7.29 -25.02 20.06
N SER A 234 -8.07 -25.15 18.97
CA SER A 234 -8.74 -26.39 18.57
C SER A 234 -8.94 -26.38 17.04
N SER A 235 -9.60 -27.40 16.51
CA SER A 235 -9.99 -27.45 15.08
C SER A 235 -10.96 -26.33 14.70
N ALA A 236 -11.76 -25.82 15.66
CA ALA A 236 -12.74 -24.77 15.43
C ALA A 236 -12.31 -23.40 15.94
N LEU A 237 -11.43 -23.33 16.96
CA LEU A 237 -11.07 -22.09 17.64
C LEU A 237 -9.63 -21.70 17.38
N SER A 238 -9.43 -20.48 16.89
CA SER A 238 -8.11 -19.89 16.67
C SER A 238 -8.06 -18.44 17.16
N GLY A 239 -6.85 -17.96 17.42
CA GLY A 239 -6.61 -16.60 17.85
C GLY A 239 -5.45 -15.96 17.08
N GLN A 240 -5.40 -14.64 17.15
CA GLN A 240 -4.27 -13.85 16.66
C GLN A 240 -4.04 -12.68 17.60
N THR A 241 -2.82 -12.60 18.13
CA THR A 241 -2.34 -11.45 18.89
C THR A 241 -1.40 -10.64 18.01
N ARG A 242 -1.56 -9.32 17.98
CA ARG A 242 -0.73 -8.40 17.24
C ARG A 242 -0.37 -7.20 18.10
N ALA A 243 0.91 -6.92 18.20
CA ALA A 243 1.44 -5.73 18.85
C ALA A 243 2.25 -4.93 17.82
N GLN A 244 2.02 -3.63 17.77
CA GLN A 244 2.70 -2.68 16.88
C GLN A 244 3.19 -1.50 17.71
N TYR A 245 4.40 -1.05 17.38
CA TYR A 245 4.98 0.17 17.90
C TYR A 245 5.61 0.93 16.74
N SER A 246 5.50 2.25 16.74
CA SER A 246 6.18 3.12 15.79
C SER A 246 6.79 4.31 16.49
N SER A 247 7.89 4.80 15.94
CA SER A 247 8.46 6.11 16.27
C SER A 247 8.72 6.89 15.00
N TYR A 248 8.55 8.19 15.08
CA TYR A 248 8.85 9.12 14.01
C TYR A 248 9.63 10.30 14.55
N ASP A 249 10.79 10.58 13.92
CA ASP A 249 11.67 11.70 14.22
C ASP A 249 11.76 12.62 13.00
N ILE A 250 11.64 13.92 13.20
CA ILE A 250 11.96 14.95 12.21
C ILE A 250 12.56 16.16 12.90
N GLY A 251 13.85 16.40 12.65
CA GLY A 251 14.56 17.54 13.22
C GLY A 251 14.72 17.50 14.74
N GLY A 252 14.75 16.30 15.35
CA GLY A 252 14.89 16.08 16.78
C GLY A 252 13.57 16.02 17.55
N GLU A 253 12.43 16.26 16.88
CA GLU A 253 11.11 16.05 17.47
C GLU A 253 10.68 14.61 17.26
N ASN A 254 10.52 13.89 18.36
CA ASN A 254 10.12 12.48 18.38
C ASN A 254 8.66 12.35 18.74
N THR A 255 7.93 11.53 17.98
CA THR A 255 6.57 11.12 18.27
C THR A 255 6.47 9.60 18.21
N PHE A 256 5.50 9.04 18.94
CA PHE A 256 5.35 7.59 19.10
C PHE A 256 3.92 7.14 18.84
N GLY A 257 3.78 5.84 18.61
CA GLY A 257 2.45 5.24 18.52
C GLY A 257 2.51 3.75 18.74
N TYR A 258 1.48 3.21 19.39
CA TYR A 258 1.34 1.79 19.56
C TYR A 258 -0.10 1.32 19.31
N ALA A 259 -0.24 0.06 18.99
CA ALA A 259 -1.52 -0.62 18.94
C ALA A 259 -1.36 -2.09 19.36
N MET A 260 -2.31 -2.56 20.16
CA MET A 260 -2.39 -3.96 20.57
C MET A 260 -3.74 -4.53 20.17
N MET A 261 -3.75 -5.68 19.52
CA MET A 261 -4.95 -6.28 18.94
C MET A 261 -5.03 -7.75 19.30
N GLN A 262 -6.23 -8.17 19.67
CA GLN A 262 -6.56 -9.57 19.92
C GLN A 262 -7.74 -9.97 19.07
N ASP A 263 -7.54 -10.97 18.22
CA ASP A 263 -8.60 -11.61 17.44
C ASP A 263 -8.94 -12.97 18.04
N ILE A 264 -10.23 -13.29 18.03
CA ILE A 264 -10.75 -14.63 18.34
C ILE A 264 -11.63 -15.04 17.16
N ILE A 265 -11.41 -16.25 16.65
CA ILE A 265 -12.07 -16.74 15.47
C ILE A 265 -12.57 -18.15 15.76
N TYR A 266 -13.88 -18.32 15.71
CA TYR A 266 -14.55 -19.61 15.81
C TYR A 266 -15.11 -19.98 14.43
N THR A 267 -14.76 -21.15 13.91
CA THR A 267 -15.18 -21.59 12.56
C THR A 267 -15.58 -23.05 12.56
N THR A 268 -16.79 -23.31 12.09
CA THR A 268 -17.31 -24.63 11.77
C THR A 268 -17.67 -24.68 10.29
N PRO A 269 -18.07 -25.84 9.71
CA PRO A 269 -18.45 -25.93 8.31
C PRO A 269 -19.59 -24.98 7.88
N LYS A 270 -20.48 -24.60 8.82
CA LYS A 270 -21.62 -23.73 8.53
C LYS A 270 -21.52 -22.34 9.15
N LEU A 271 -20.80 -22.17 10.25
CA LEU A 271 -20.75 -20.94 11.04
C LEU A 271 -19.33 -20.45 11.23
N SER A 272 -19.08 -19.17 10.98
CA SER A 272 -17.85 -18.49 11.36
C SER A 272 -18.17 -17.21 12.13
N ILE A 273 -17.55 -17.06 13.30
CA ILE A 273 -17.64 -15.86 14.14
C ILE A 273 -16.24 -15.33 14.30
N SER A 274 -16.00 -14.06 13.98
CA SER A 274 -14.71 -13.41 14.17
C SER A 274 -14.90 -12.13 14.97
N SER A 275 -14.12 -11.96 16.02
CA SER A 275 -14.12 -10.74 16.82
C SER A 275 -12.71 -10.20 16.94
N ARG A 276 -12.58 -8.89 17.06
CA ARG A 276 -11.36 -8.18 17.42
C ARG A 276 -11.64 -7.17 18.51
N MET A 277 -10.66 -7.02 19.39
CA MET A 277 -10.46 -5.88 20.26
C MET A 277 -9.11 -5.28 19.93
N ALA A 278 -9.06 -3.98 19.69
CA ALA A 278 -7.85 -3.23 19.40
C ALA A 278 -7.78 -2.00 20.32
N LEU A 279 -6.69 -1.88 21.06
CA LEU A 279 -6.32 -0.71 21.85
C LEU A 279 -5.25 0.05 21.07
N PHE A 280 -5.33 1.37 21.01
CA PHE A 280 -4.35 2.18 20.30
C PHE A 280 -4.17 3.55 20.96
N ASP A 281 -2.92 4.01 20.89
CA ASP A 281 -2.52 5.37 21.23
C ASP A 281 -1.41 5.81 20.29
N THR A 282 -1.60 6.91 19.58
CA THR A 282 -0.67 7.38 18.55
C THR A 282 -0.59 8.90 18.55
N GLU A 283 0.62 9.41 18.64
CA GLU A 283 0.94 10.82 18.50
C GLU A 283 1.11 11.15 17.01
N GLY A 284 0.21 11.95 16.46
CA GLY A 284 0.30 12.44 15.09
C GLY A 284 -0.01 11.40 13.99
N GLN A 285 -0.08 11.90 12.76
CA GLN A 285 -0.47 11.11 11.58
C GLN A 285 0.61 10.11 11.13
N GLN A 286 1.89 10.40 11.42
CA GLN A 286 3.03 9.59 11.00
C GLN A 286 3.11 8.27 11.77
N ASN A 287 2.54 8.24 12.98
CA ASN A 287 2.50 7.06 13.85
C ASN A 287 1.20 6.25 13.73
N ARG A 288 0.31 6.61 12.79
CA ARG A 288 -0.94 5.87 12.56
C ARG A 288 -0.64 4.41 12.31
N GLN A 289 -1.33 3.54 13.03
CA GLN A 289 -1.21 2.09 12.91
C GLN A 289 -2.26 1.55 11.94
N TYR A 290 -1.92 0.53 11.18
CA TYR A 290 -2.82 -0.11 10.24
C TYR A 290 -2.87 -1.61 10.47
N ALA A 291 -4.06 -2.18 10.44
CA ALA A 291 -4.24 -3.61 10.45
C ALA A 291 -5.45 -4.04 9.64
N TYR A 292 -5.28 -5.13 8.89
CA TYR A 292 -6.39 -5.77 8.19
C TYR A 292 -7.44 -6.24 9.20
N GLU A 293 -8.72 -5.93 8.92
CA GLU A 293 -9.89 -6.48 9.61
C GLU A 293 -10.67 -7.42 8.68
N ARG A 294 -11.23 -8.49 9.24
CA ARG A 294 -12.18 -9.33 8.52
C ARG A 294 -13.45 -8.55 8.26
N ASP A 295 -14.01 -8.72 7.07
CA ASP A 295 -15.22 -8.00 6.64
C ASP A 295 -16.21 -8.96 5.95
N VAL A 296 -17.38 -8.46 5.56
CA VAL A 296 -18.32 -9.20 4.75
C VAL A 296 -17.70 -9.59 3.40
N LEU A 297 -18.28 -10.54 2.70
CA LEU A 297 -17.73 -11.06 1.45
C LEU A 297 -17.51 -9.94 0.42
N TYR A 298 -16.35 -9.96 -0.26
CA TYR A 298 -15.92 -8.96 -1.26
C TYR A 298 -15.64 -7.56 -0.70
N ALA A 299 -15.78 -7.34 0.61
CA ALA A 299 -15.36 -6.11 1.24
C ALA A 299 -13.94 -6.26 1.79
N PHE A 300 -13.17 -5.17 1.69
CA PHE A 300 -11.80 -5.08 2.19
C PHE A 300 -11.70 -3.94 3.20
N SER A 301 -11.12 -4.20 4.37
CA SER A 301 -11.02 -3.24 5.46
C SER A 301 -9.62 -3.21 6.05
N ILE A 302 -8.94 -2.07 5.96
CA ILE A 302 -7.70 -1.77 6.68
C ILE A 302 -7.89 -0.43 7.38
N PRO A 303 -8.55 -0.39 8.55
CA PRO A 303 -8.68 0.86 9.30
C PRO A 303 -7.33 1.39 9.75
N GLY A 304 -7.21 2.73 9.74
CA GLY A 304 -6.10 3.43 10.36
C GLY A 304 -6.47 3.79 11.80
N TYR A 305 -5.67 3.36 12.75
CA TYR A 305 -5.80 3.68 14.16
C TYR A 305 -4.95 4.92 14.45
N SER A 306 -5.58 6.04 14.80
CA SER A 306 -4.91 7.32 15.11
C SER A 306 -5.56 8.04 16.28
N GLY A 307 -4.75 8.69 17.15
CA GLY A 307 -5.19 9.24 18.42
C GLY A 307 -5.29 8.14 19.47
N GLN A 308 -6.09 8.34 20.51
CA GLN A 308 -6.28 7.40 21.61
C GLN A 308 -7.66 6.76 21.54
N GLY A 309 -7.72 5.43 21.67
CA GLY A 309 -9.02 4.78 21.64
C GLY A 309 -9.01 3.26 21.65
N ILE A 310 -10.22 2.73 21.55
CA ILE A 310 -10.50 1.31 21.41
C ILE A 310 -11.37 1.08 20.17
N ARG A 311 -11.04 0.04 19.41
CA ARG A 311 -11.89 -0.42 18.32
C ARG A 311 -12.21 -1.90 18.46
N ASN A 312 -13.50 -2.21 18.36
CA ASN A 312 -14.00 -3.58 18.40
C ASN A 312 -14.77 -3.90 17.14
N TYR A 313 -14.72 -5.14 16.67
CA TYR A 313 -15.69 -5.63 15.70
C TYR A 313 -16.14 -7.05 16.04
N LEU A 314 -17.34 -7.38 15.59
CA LEU A 314 -17.90 -8.71 15.54
C LEU A 314 -18.42 -8.96 14.12
N LEU A 315 -17.96 -10.05 13.51
CA LEU A 315 -18.39 -10.52 12.20
C LEU A 315 -18.99 -11.92 12.35
N PHE A 316 -20.20 -12.07 11.93
CA PHE A 316 -20.93 -13.33 11.85
C PHE A 316 -21.06 -13.73 10.37
N SER A 317 -20.79 -14.99 10.05
CA SER A 317 -20.96 -15.55 8.71
C SER A 317 -21.62 -16.92 8.85
N TYR A 318 -22.73 -17.14 8.16
CA TYR A 318 -23.53 -18.35 8.26
C TYR A 318 -23.96 -18.88 6.89
N ARG A 319 -23.63 -20.14 6.63
CA ARG A 319 -24.14 -20.88 5.47
C ARG A 319 -25.49 -21.49 5.82
N MET A 320 -26.56 -20.78 5.48
CA MET A 320 -27.93 -21.17 5.79
C MET A 320 -28.34 -22.42 4.98
N THR A 321 -28.04 -22.42 3.68
CA THR A 321 -28.26 -23.54 2.75
C THR A 321 -27.07 -23.66 1.80
N PRO A 322 -26.97 -24.69 0.95
CA PRO A 322 -25.95 -24.75 -0.11
C PRO A 322 -25.96 -23.52 -1.03
N HIS A 323 -27.10 -22.85 -1.15
CA HIS A 323 -27.31 -21.71 -2.04
C HIS A 323 -27.31 -20.37 -1.34
N ILE A 324 -27.47 -20.28 -0.01
CA ILE A 324 -27.63 -19.03 0.72
C ILE A 324 -26.54 -18.91 1.79
N ASP A 325 -25.75 -17.86 1.65
CA ASP A 325 -24.78 -17.44 2.68
C ASP A 325 -25.16 -16.04 3.19
N ILE A 326 -25.01 -15.80 4.49
CA ILE A 326 -25.36 -14.55 5.17
C ILE A 326 -24.13 -14.04 5.95
N TRP A 327 -23.90 -12.74 5.90
CA TRP A 327 -22.89 -12.05 6.73
C TRP A 327 -23.55 -10.88 7.46
N ALA A 328 -23.18 -10.70 8.70
CA ALA A 328 -23.50 -9.52 9.49
C ALA A 328 -22.27 -9.05 10.23
N ARG A 329 -21.93 -7.76 10.15
CA ARG A 329 -20.78 -7.17 10.83
C ARG A 329 -21.20 -5.90 11.54
N ILE A 330 -20.76 -5.76 12.79
CA ILE A 330 -20.78 -4.50 13.54
C ILE A 330 -19.35 -4.18 13.96
N ALA A 331 -18.91 -2.93 13.75
CA ALA A 331 -17.64 -2.43 14.20
C ALA A 331 -17.84 -1.07 14.86
N ARG A 332 -17.16 -0.85 16.00
CA ARG A 332 -17.22 0.43 16.73
C ARG A 332 -15.83 0.88 17.12
N THR A 333 -15.52 2.14 16.85
CA THR A 333 -14.38 2.84 17.40
C THR A 333 -14.88 3.85 18.41
N THR A 334 -14.27 3.84 19.61
CA THR A 334 -14.47 4.86 20.65
C THR A 334 -13.16 5.58 20.87
N PHE A 335 -13.15 6.88 20.68
CA PHE A 335 -11.99 7.74 20.90
C PHE A 335 -12.04 8.34 22.31
N TYR A 336 -10.87 8.53 22.93
CA TYR A 336 -10.73 9.13 24.26
C TYR A 336 -10.13 10.54 24.20
N ASP A 337 -9.60 10.95 23.04
CA ASP A 337 -8.88 12.19 22.78
C ASP A 337 -9.69 13.22 21.99
N ARG A 338 -10.94 12.92 21.63
CA ARG A 338 -11.78 13.80 20.80
C ARG A 338 -13.27 13.59 21.00
N ASN A 339 -14.04 14.65 20.75
CA ASN A 339 -15.51 14.63 20.77
C ASN A 339 -16.13 14.87 19.37
N GLU A 340 -15.30 14.86 18.33
CA GLU A 340 -15.73 15.00 16.94
C GLU A 340 -14.86 14.13 16.04
N ILE A 341 -15.45 13.44 15.06
CA ILE A 341 -14.76 12.51 14.16
C ILE A 341 -15.06 12.93 12.73
N GLY A 342 -14.02 12.97 11.87
CA GLY A 342 -14.15 13.37 10.47
C GLY A 342 -14.06 14.87 10.26
N THR A 343 -14.37 15.31 9.05
CA THR A 343 -14.35 16.73 8.65
C THR A 343 -15.42 17.00 7.59
N GLY A 344 -15.95 18.22 7.55
CA GLY A 344 -16.92 18.64 6.54
C GLY A 344 -18.20 17.80 6.59
N LEU A 345 -18.65 17.31 5.44
CA LEU A 345 -19.89 16.52 5.32
C LEU A 345 -19.83 15.13 6.00
N GLU A 346 -18.64 14.67 6.39
CA GLU A 346 -18.44 13.38 7.05
C GLU A 346 -18.24 13.51 8.56
N THR A 347 -18.52 14.70 9.12
CA THR A 347 -18.39 14.99 10.54
C THR A 347 -19.42 14.19 11.35
N ILE A 348 -18.96 13.49 12.38
CA ILE A 348 -19.75 12.82 13.39
C ILE A 348 -19.53 13.53 14.72
N ILE A 349 -20.58 14.13 15.28
CA ILE A 349 -20.53 14.71 16.61
C ILE A 349 -20.54 13.59 17.64
N GLY A 350 -19.53 13.61 18.52
CA GLY A 350 -19.29 12.58 19.52
C GLY A 350 -18.00 11.80 19.27
N ASN A 351 -17.66 10.97 20.23
CA ASN A 351 -16.41 10.20 20.25
C ASN A 351 -16.55 8.76 19.75
N LYS A 352 -17.70 8.39 19.18
CA LYS A 352 -18.00 7.01 18.75
C LYS A 352 -18.39 6.97 17.27
N ARG A 353 -17.72 6.08 16.54
CA ARG A 353 -18.10 5.73 15.16
C ARG A 353 -18.47 4.26 15.11
N THR A 354 -19.69 3.99 14.62
CA THR A 354 -20.21 2.62 14.46
C THR A 354 -20.51 2.36 12.98
N ASP A 355 -19.98 1.24 12.47
CA ASP A 355 -20.20 0.76 11.12
C ASP A 355 -20.99 -0.56 11.20
N VAL A 356 -22.10 -0.67 10.50
CA VAL A 356 -22.90 -1.91 10.41
C VAL A 356 -23.00 -2.32 8.96
N LYS A 357 -22.74 -3.60 8.68
CA LYS A 357 -22.85 -4.18 7.35
C LYS A 357 -23.64 -5.46 7.39
N PHE A 358 -24.54 -5.65 6.44
CA PHE A 358 -25.27 -6.87 6.21
C PHE A 358 -25.17 -7.28 4.76
N GLN A 359 -24.97 -8.58 4.49
CA GLN A 359 -24.85 -9.11 3.13
C GLN A 359 -25.46 -10.49 3.02
N ILE A 360 -26.18 -10.72 1.94
CA ILE A 360 -26.69 -12.03 1.54
C ILE A 360 -26.09 -12.36 0.17
N ARG A 361 -25.66 -13.59 -0.01
CA ARG A 361 -25.31 -14.15 -1.31
C ARG A 361 -26.22 -15.32 -1.64
N TYR A 362 -26.86 -15.25 -2.80
CA TYR A 362 -27.58 -16.36 -3.42
C TYR A 362 -26.75 -16.92 -4.58
N LYS A 363 -26.55 -18.24 -4.62
CA LYS A 363 -25.85 -18.95 -5.69
C LYS A 363 -26.90 -19.65 -6.56
N MET A 364 -27.04 -19.19 -7.80
CA MET A 364 -27.77 -19.93 -8.83
C MET A 364 -26.88 -21.12 -9.27
N ARG A 365 -27.50 -22.24 -9.53
CA ARG A 365 -26.84 -23.41 -10.11
C ARG A 365 -26.59 -23.20 -11.60
#